data_7be2ec0bcbb0bbc76776962173425802
#
_entry.id   7be2ec0bcbb0bbc76776962173425802
#
_cell.length_a   1.000
_cell.length_b   1.000
_cell.length_c   1.000
_cell.angle_alpha   90.00
_cell.angle_beta   90.00
_cell.angle_gamma   90.00
#
_symmetry.space_group_name_H-M   'P 1'
#
loop_
_entity.id
_entity.type
_entity.pdbx_description
1 polymer ?
#
loop_
_entity_poly.entity_id
_entity_poly.type
_entity_poly.pdbx_seq_one_letter_code
_entity_poly.pdbx_strand_id
1 'polypeptide(L)'
;SASLVGSEMCIRDRSKSIPDGSSIEQPVELRDFLPTFIDIAGGSVPPDMDGRSLLKLIQGQQEQWRPYIDMEHATCYSDDNYWAALTDGKIKYIWNFHNGSEQLFDLREDPGETHNLSEDTAYQNKLSELRKMMVEHLSERGDSFVKDGKLMTLDTTLLYSPNFPK
;
A
#
# COMPACT_ATOMS: atom_id res chain seq x y z
N SER A 1 -25.07 17.52 -0.36
CA SER A 1 -24.13 16.81 0.52
C SER A 1 -24.93 16.04 1.54
N ALA A 2 -25.06 14.73 1.31
CA ALA A 2 -25.62 13.84 2.31
C ALA A 2 -24.67 13.85 3.51
N SER A 3 -25.14 14.38 4.62
CA SER A 3 -24.41 14.36 5.88
C SER A 3 -24.34 12.93 6.40
N LEU A 4 -23.18 12.30 6.23
CA LEU A 4 -22.82 11.01 6.88
C LEU A 4 -22.56 11.16 8.40
N VAL A 5 -22.74 12.37 8.93
CA VAL A 5 -22.37 12.77 10.29
C VAL A 5 -22.98 11.90 11.38
N GLY A 6 -24.15 11.30 11.17
CA GLY A 6 -24.78 10.43 12.17
C GLY A 6 -24.18 9.03 12.25
N SER A 7 -23.85 8.41 11.11
CA SER A 7 -23.31 7.07 11.07
C SER A 7 -21.79 7.04 11.38
N GLU A 8 -21.03 8.04 10.95
CA GLU A 8 -19.62 8.18 11.29
C GLU A 8 -19.40 8.37 12.79
N MET A 9 -20.17 9.24 13.44
CA MET A 9 -20.10 9.42 14.89
C MET A 9 -20.42 8.14 15.66
N CYS A 10 -21.34 7.32 15.15
CA CYS A 10 -21.73 6.06 15.81
C CYS A 10 -20.71 4.93 15.65
N ILE A 11 -19.94 4.93 14.56
CA ILE A 11 -18.99 3.85 14.26
C ILE A 11 -17.57 4.26 14.69
N ARG A 12 -17.15 5.48 14.43
CA ARG A 12 -15.78 5.95 14.65
C ARG A 12 -15.44 6.14 16.13
N ASP A 13 -16.36 6.68 16.94
CA ASP A 13 -16.04 7.25 18.24
C ASP A 13 -16.53 6.42 19.46
N ARG A 14 -16.93 5.16 19.27
CA ARG A 14 -17.60 4.37 20.33
C ARG A 14 -16.82 3.20 20.91
N SER A 15 -15.53 3.22 20.94
CA SER A 15 -14.83 2.15 21.66
C SER A 15 -14.34 2.63 23.02
N LYS A 16 -14.85 2.01 24.09
CA LYS A 16 -14.29 2.17 25.44
C LYS A 16 -12.90 1.52 25.59
N SER A 17 -12.49 0.73 24.59
CA SER A 17 -11.26 -0.06 24.59
C SER A 17 -10.12 0.63 23.83
N ILE A 18 -10.39 1.78 23.20
CA ILE A 18 -9.41 2.54 22.42
C ILE A 18 -9.16 3.85 23.15
N PRO A 19 -7.91 4.19 23.48
CA PRO A 19 -7.58 5.48 24.10
C PRO A 19 -7.99 6.64 23.18
N ASP A 20 -8.67 7.62 23.73
CA ASP A 20 -9.05 8.84 23.02
C ASP A 20 -7.81 9.59 22.53
N GLY A 21 -7.85 10.06 21.26
CA GLY A 21 -6.77 10.86 20.68
C GLY A 21 -5.49 10.08 20.36
N SER A 22 -5.52 8.74 20.40
CA SER A 22 -4.39 7.93 19.96
C SER A 22 -4.19 7.97 18.45
N SER A 23 -2.93 7.93 18.00
CA SER A 23 -2.54 7.86 16.58
C SER A 23 -1.59 6.70 16.39
N ILE A 24 -1.69 6.06 15.22
CA ILE A 24 -0.87 4.93 14.82
C ILE A 24 -0.13 5.31 13.54
N GLU A 25 1.21 5.11 13.52
CA GLU A 25 2.04 5.44 12.36
C GLU A 25 2.22 4.26 11.38
N GLN A 26 1.79 3.08 11.76
CA GLN A 26 1.90 1.90 10.92
C GLN A 26 1.06 2.05 9.64
N PRO A 27 1.59 1.62 8.47
CA PRO A 27 0.84 1.68 7.22
C PRO A 27 -0.35 0.71 7.26
N VAL A 28 -1.56 1.26 7.13
CA VAL A 28 -2.82 0.52 7.15
C VAL A 28 -3.63 0.77 5.88
N GLU A 29 -4.53 -0.16 5.55
CA GLU A 29 -5.30 -0.10 4.32
C GLU A 29 -6.73 -0.63 4.49
N LEU A 30 -7.57 -0.42 3.48
CA LEU A 30 -8.98 -0.85 3.55
C LEU A 30 -9.15 -2.37 3.68
N ARG A 31 -8.21 -3.18 3.17
CA ARG A 31 -8.21 -4.64 3.34
C ARG A 31 -8.17 -5.06 4.82
N ASP A 32 -7.69 -4.19 5.71
CA ASP A 32 -7.55 -4.47 7.14
C ASP A 32 -8.89 -4.36 7.91
N PHE A 33 -9.90 -3.73 7.34
CA PHE A 33 -11.17 -3.53 8.04
C PHE A 33 -11.94 -4.84 8.25
N LEU A 34 -12.03 -5.69 7.24
CA LEU A 34 -12.78 -6.94 7.36
C LEU A 34 -12.21 -7.87 8.45
N PRO A 35 -10.90 -8.19 8.45
CA PRO A 35 -10.31 -8.98 9.53
C PRO A 35 -10.47 -8.32 10.91
N THR A 36 -10.41 -6.98 10.98
CA THR A 36 -10.65 -6.24 12.22
C THR A 36 -12.09 -6.43 12.74
N PHE A 37 -13.07 -6.37 11.86
CA PHE A 37 -14.47 -6.59 12.26
C PHE A 37 -14.73 -8.04 12.72
N ILE A 38 -14.13 -9.02 12.04
CA ILE A 38 -14.21 -10.43 12.45
C ILE A 38 -13.62 -10.61 13.85
N ASP A 39 -12.45 -10.04 14.10
CA ASP A 39 -11.74 -10.14 15.36
C ASP A 39 -12.49 -9.45 16.51
N ILE A 40 -13.03 -8.24 16.27
CA ILE A 40 -13.88 -7.52 17.25
C ILE A 40 -15.15 -8.31 17.57
N ALA A 41 -15.72 -9.03 16.60
CA ALA A 41 -16.87 -9.87 16.80
C ALA A 41 -16.56 -11.21 17.53
N GLY A 42 -15.29 -11.46 17.86
CA GLY A 42 -14.83 -12.71 18.47
C GLY A 42 -14.79 -13.89 17.51
N GLY A 43 -14.76 -13.62 16.19
CA GLY A 43 -14.59 -14.62 15.14
C GLY A 43 -13.13 -15.00 14.93
N SER A 44 -12.90 -16.01 14.10
CA SER A 44 -11.55 -16.40 13.67
C SER A 44 -11.27 -15.81 12.30
N VAL A 45 -10.22 -14.98 12.19
CA VAL A 45 -9.76 -14.41 10.93
C VAL A 45 -9.12 -15.52 10.09
N PRO A 46 -9.58 -15.77 8.85
CA PRO A 46 -8.97 -16.75 7.96
C PRO A 46 -7.49 -16.43 7.70
N PRO A 47 -6.60 -17.44 7.70
CA PRO A 47 -5.15 -17.23 7.56
C PRO A 47 -4.72 -16.78 6.15
N ASP A 48 -5.56 -16.99 5.15
CA ASP A 48 -5.38 -16.61 3.74
C ASP A 48 -5.98 -15.24 3.39
N MET A 49 -6.38 -14.46 4.39
CA MET A 49 -6.90 -13.12 4.18
C MET A 49 -5.75 -12.11 3.97
N ASP A 50 -5.81 -11.31 2.91
CA ASP A 50 -4.77 -10.34 2.57
C ASP A 50 -4.60 -9.23 3.61
N GLY A 51 -5.70 -8.81 4.25
CA GLY A 51 -5.70 -7.81 5.31
C GLY A 51 -5.33 -8.40 6.68
N ARG A 52 -4.99 -7.51 7.62
CA ARG A 52 -4.66 -7.87 9.01
C ARG A 52 -5.54 -7.10 9.98
N SER A 53 -5.95 -7.77 11.07
CA SER A 53 -6.72 -7.10 12.13
C SER A 53 -5.92 -5.96 12.76
N LEU A 54 -6.54 -4.79 12.83
CA LEU A 54 -5.98 -3.60 13.48
C LEU A 54 -6.14 -3.64 15.01
N LEU A 55 -6.88 -4.61 15.55
CA LEU A 55 -7.32 -4.60 16.96
C LEU A 55 -6.15 -4.49 17.92
N LYS A 56 -5.09 -5.25 17.71
CA LYS A 56 -3.90 -5.20 18.58
C LYS A 56 -3.14 -3.89 18.46
N LEU A 57 -3.03 -3.33 17.25
CA LEU A 57 -2.41 -2.00 17.05
C LEU A 57 -3.21 -0.93 17.79
N ILE A 58 -4.52 -0.93 17.64
CA ILE A 58 -5.43 0.02 18.28
C ILE A 58 -5.35 -0.08 19.80
N GLN A 59 -5.13 -1.27 20.36
CA GLN A 59 -4.95 -1.52 21.78
C GLN A 59 -3.54 -1.18 22.30
N GLY A 60 -2.65 -0.67 21.43
CA GLY A 60 -1.27 -0.34 21.80
C GLY A 60 -0.38 -1.56 22.03
N GLN A 61 -0.78 -2.74 21.57
CA GLN A 61 0.04 -3.94 21.68
C GLN A 61 1.10 -3.93 20.58
N GLN A 62 2.35 -4.25 20.95
CA GLN A 62 3.42 -4.42 19.97
C GLN A 62 3.16 -5.68 19.14
N GLU A 63 3.02 -5.50 17.84
CA GLU A 63 2.87 -6.58 16.87
C GLU A 63 3.84 -6.34 15.71
N GLN A 64 4.36 -7.42 15.14
CA GLN A 64 5.10 -7.33 13.88
C GLN A 64 4.13 -6.95 12.78
N TRP A 65 4.25 -5.73 12.28
CA TRP A 65 3.39 -5.18 11.25
C TRP A 65 4.10 -5.14 9.89
N ARG A 66 3.31 -4.97 8.82
CA ARG A 66 3.88 -4.81 7.48
C ARG A 66 4.74 -3.54 7.42
N PRO A 67 5.88 -3.58 6.73
CA PRO A 67 6.75 -2.39 6.60
C PRO A 67 6.22 -1.38 5.57
N TYR A 68 5.36 -1.81 4.65
CA TYR A 68 4.76 -0.98 3.59
C TYR A 68 3.40 -1.53 3.20
N ILE A 69 2.65 -0.72 2.48
CA ILE A 69 1.47 -1.12 1.70
C ILE A 69 1.80 -0.99 0.22
N ASP A 70 1.17 -1.84 -0.59
CA ASP A 70 1.22 -1.80 -2.04
C ASP A 70 0.01 -1.06 -2.60
N MET A 71 0.23 -0.36 -3.71
CA MET A 71 -0.81 0.30 -4.48
C MET A 71 -0.57 0.02 -5.95
N GLU A 72 -1.64 -0.11 -6.71
CA GLU A 72 -1.57 -0.29 -8.16
C GLU A 72 -2.61 0.57 -8.85
N HIS A 73 -2.25 0.99 -10.05
CA HIS A 73 -3.15 1.64 -10.95
C HIS A 73 -3.10 0.94 -12.31
N ALA A 74 -4.26 0.49 -12.77
CA ALA A 74 -4.37 -0.02 -14.13
C ALA A 74 -4.48 1.13 -15.13
N THR A 75 -4.16 0.88 -16.38
CA THR A 75 -4.28 1.86 -17.46
C THR A 75 -5.70 2.43 -17.49
N CYS A 76 -5.78 3.73 -17.25
CA CYS A 76 -7.00 4.51 -17.35
C CYS A 76 -6.64 5.84 -17.98
N TYR A 77 -7.26 6.19 -19.10
CA TYR A 77 -7.03 7.40 -19.89
C TYR A 77 -5.67 7.51 -20.60
N SER A 78 -4.60 6.88 -20.09
CA SER A 78 -3.26 6.90 -20.67
C SER A 78 -2.49 5.64 -20.25
N ASP A 79 -1.58 5.17 -21.12
CA ASP A 79 -0.67 4.05 -20.82
C ASP A 79 0.31 4.40 -19.70
N ASP A 80 0.64 5.69 -19.53
CA ASP A 80 1.48 6.18 -18.44
C ASP A 80 0.85 5.99 -17.05
N ASN A 81 -0.44 5.72 -16.99
CA ASN A 81 -1.14 5.45 -15.74
C ASN A 81 -1.06 3.99 -15.27
N TYR A 82 -0.23 3.16 -15.90
CA TYR A 82 -0.03 1.79 -15.45
C TYR A 82 1.22 1.68 -14.58
N TRP A 83 1.01 1.61 -13.27
CA TRP A 83 2.11 1.63 -12.29
C TRP A 83 1.79 0.80 -11.04
N ALA A 84 2.85 0.40 -10.34
CA ALA A 84 2.80 -0.10 -8.97
C ALA A 84 3.57 0.82 -8.03
N ALA A 85 3.12 0.92 -6.80
CA ALA A 85 3.79 1.73 -5.79
C ALA A 85 3.87 1.01 -4.45
N LEU A 86 4.90 1.36 -3.67
CA LEU A 86 5.07 0.96 -2.28
C LEU A 86 5.20 2.21 -1.41
N THR A 87 4.57 2.20 -0.24
CA THR A 87 4.72 3.28 0.73
C THR A 87 4.65 2.77 2.17
N ASP A 88 5.48 3.36 3.02
CA ASP A 88 5.42 3.21 4.48
C ASP A 88 4.67 4.38 5.16
N GLY A 89 4.03 5.25 4.35
CA GLY A 89 3.38 6.47 4.79
C GLY A 89 4.31 7.68 4.92
N LYS A 90 5.63 7.49 4.81
CA LYS A 90 6.66 8.55 4.88
C LYS A 90 7.37 8.72 3.55
N ILE A 91 7.68 7.62 2.90
CA ILE A 91 8.30 7.58 1.57
C ILE A 91 7.38 6.78 0.65
N LYS A 92 7.25 7.24 -0.59
CA LYS A 92 6.50 6.55 -1.64
C LYS A 92 7.40 6.33 -2.84
N TYR A 93 7.46 5.09 -3.30
CA TYR A 93 8.17 4.68 -4.50
C TYR A 93 7.17 4.18 -5.53
N ILE A 94 7.33 4.60 -6.79
CA ILE A 94 6.47 4.22 -7.91
C ILE A 94 7.33 3.66 -9.03
N TRP A 95 6.92 2.53 -9.58
CA TRP A 95 7.43 1.93 -10.80
C TRP A 95 6.36 1.99 -11.89
N ASN A 96 6.66 2.61 -13.02
CA ASN A 96 5.78 2.66 -14.18
C ASN A 96 6.04 1.47 -15.10
N PHE A 97 5.02 0.65 -15.35
CA PHE A 97 5.14 -0.55 -16.16
C PHE A 97 5.29 -0.27 -17.65
N HIS A 98 4.81 0.87 -18.15
CA HIS A 98 4.85 1.17 -19.58
C HIS A 98 6.25 1.63 -20.02
N ASN A 99 6.86 2.54 -19.28
CA ASN A 99 8.11 3.19 -19.70
C ASN A 99 9.31 2.91 -18.79
N GLY A 100 9.10 2.18 -17.67
CA GLY A 100 10.17 1.87 -16.72
C GLY A 100 10.67 3.07 -15.92
N SER A 101 9.93 4.17 -15.89
CA SER A 101 10.28 5.31 -15.06
C SER A 101 10.02 5.03 -13.58
N GLU A 102 10.88 5.63 -12.76
CA GLU A 102 10.79 5.56 -11.31
C GLU A 102 10.47 6.94 -10.73
N GLN A 103 9.66 6.95 -9.69
CA GLN A 103 9.41 8.15 -8.91
C GLN A 103 9.60 7.83 -7.43
N LEU A 104 10.11 8.80 -6.70
CA LEU A 104 10.33 8.72 -5.27
C LEU A 104 9.90 10.03 -4.62
N PHE A 105 9.08 9.95 -3.57
CA PHE A 105 8.58 11.11 -2.86
C PHE A 105 8.79 10.96 -1.35
N ASP A 106 9.23 12.02 -0.68
CA ASP A 106 9.20 12.13 0.78
C ASP A 106 7.91 12.84 1.20
N LEU A 107 6.91 12.06 1.61
CA LEU A 107 5.56 12.56 1.94
C LEU A 107 5.52 13.45 3.19
N ARG A 108 6.58 13.48 3.99
CA ARG A 108 6.67 14.35 5.17
C ARG A 108 7.04 15.78 4.76
N GLU A 109 7.92 15.91 3.78
CA GLU A 109 8.40 17.21 3.26
C GLU A 109 7.55 17.69 2.08
N ASP A 110 7.06 16.75 1.27
CA ASP A 110 6.26 17.02 0.06
C ASP A 110 5.01 16.13 0.01
N PRO A 111 3.99 16.39 0.86
CA PRO A 111 2.74 15.62 0.85
C PRO A 111 1.93 15.77 -0.44
N GLY A 112 2.26 16.74 -1.28
CA GLY A 112 1.65 16.95 -2.59
C GLY A 112 2.31 16.18 -3.73
N GLU A 113 3.39 15.44 -3.47
CA GLU A 113 4.12 14.64 -4.47
C GLU A 113 4.54 15.49 -5.71
N THR A 114 5.03 16.71 -5.47
CA THR A 114 5.37 17.67 -6.53
C THR A 114 6.83 17.58 -6.98
N HIS A 115 7.70 16.96 -6.17
CA HIS A 115 9.14 16.86 -6.43
C HIS A 115 9.58 15.40 -6.45
N ASN A 116 9.86 14.88 -7.65
CA ASN A 116 10.39 13.54 -7.81
C ASN A 116 11.87 13.49 -7.41
N LEU A 117 12.19 12.69 -6.39
CA LEU A 117 13.52 12.52 -5.80
C LEU A 117 14.31 11.34 -6.40
N SER A 118 13.80 10.67 -7.43
CA SER A 118 14.43 9.47 -7.99
C SER A 118 15.83 9.73 -8.57
N GLU A 119 16.15 10.96 -8.98
CA GLU A 119 17.45 11.36 -9.48
C GLU A 119 18.32 12.06 -8.43
N ASP A 120 17.79 12.34 -7.25
CA ASP A 120 18.54 12.98 -6.17
C ASP A 120 19.56 12.01 -5.57
N THR A 121 20.82 12.43 -5.54
CA THR A 121 21.94 11.64 -5.01
C THR A 121 21.79 11.31 -3.52
N ALA A 122 21.13 12.16 -2.75
CA ALA A 122 20.87 11.92 -1.32
C ALA A 122 19.92 10.76 -1.08
N TYR A 123 19.04 10.45 -2.05
CA TYR A 123 18.00 9.44 -1.93
C TYR A 123 18.32 8.12 -2.66
N GLN A 124 19.47 7.99 -3.33
CA GLN A 124 19.82 6.80 -4.14
C GLN A 124 19.84 5.48 -3.33
N ASN A 125 20.30 5.53 -2.09
CA ASN A 125 20.26 4.35 -1.22
C ASN A 125 18.83 3.92 -0.91
N LYS A 126 17.95 4.88 -0.60
CA LYS A 126 16.53 4.61 -0.32
C LYS A 126 15.79 4.12 -1.56
N LEU A 127 16.06 4.72 -2.72
CA LEU A 127 15.53 4.27 -4.00
C LEU A 127 15.92 2.81 -4.30
N SER A 128 17.19 2.46 -4.09
CA SER A 128 17.68 1.11 -4.30
C SER A 128 17.04 0.09 -3.35
N GLU A 129 16.84 0.45 -2.09
CA GLU A 129 16.12 -0.38 -1.11
C GLU A 129 14.68 -0.65 -1.55
N LEU A 130 13.92 0.41 -1.90
CA LEU A 130 12.52 0.28 -2.28
C LEU A 130 12.34 -0.43 -3.63
N ARG A 131 13.27 -0.22 -4.59
CA ARG A 131 13.31 -0.99 -5.84
C ARG A 131 13.48 -2.48 -5.56
N LYS A 132 14.36 -2.86 -4.63
CA LYS A 132 14.54 -4.25 -4.23
C LYS A 132 13.27 -4.82 -3.60
N MET A 133 12.60 -4.07 -2.73
CA MET A 133 11.33 -4.48 -2.14
C MET A 133 10.24 -4.64 -3.20
N MET A 134 10.19 -3.76 -4.21
CA MET A 134 9.27 -3.89 -5.34
C MET A 134 9.57 -5.14 -6.19
N VAL A 135 10.84 -5.45 -6.42
CA VAL A 135 11.24 -6.69 -7.09
C VAL A 135 10.74 -7.91 -6.31
N GLU A 136 10.95 -7.94 -5.00
CA GLU A 136 10.47 -9.03 -4.13
C GLU A 136 8.94 -9.15 -4.20
N HIS A 137 8.23 -8.02 -4.08
CA HIS A 137 6.77 -7.96 -4.12
C HIS A 137 6.18 -8.45 -5.46
N LEU A 138 6.77 -8.06 -6.57
CA LEU A 138 6.26 -8.42 -7.90
C LEU A 138 6.78 -9.76 -8.42
N SER A 139 7.76 -10.39 -7.77
CA SER A 139 8.36 -11.67 -8.21
C SER A 139 7.34 -12.80 -8.29
N GLU A 140 6.35 -12.83 -7.42
CA GLU A 140 5.29 -13.85 -7.43
C GLU A 140 4.40 -13.79 -8.68
N ARG A 141 4.42 -12.67 -9.43
CA ARG A 141 3.64 -12.47 -10.65
C ARG A 141 4.32 -13.04 -11.90
N GLY A 142 5.54 -13.54 -11.76
CA GLY A 142 6.30 -14.20 -12.79
C GLY A 142 7.16 -13.28 -13.66
N ASP A 143 7.79 -13.89 -14.67
CA ASP A 143 8.85 -13.28 -15.49
C ASP A 143 8.42 -12.06 -16.30
N SER A 144 7.12 -11.86 -16.49
CA SER A 144 6.61 -10.65 -17.16
C SER A 144 6.79 -9.38 -16.29
N PHE A 145 6.81 -9.52 -14.97
CA PHE A 145 6.96 -8.41 -14.03
C PHE A 145 8.37 -8.29 -13.48
N VAL A 146 9.00 -9.44 -13.21
CA VAL A 146 10.37 -9.49 -12.67
C VAL A 146 11.14 -10.59 -13.37
N LYS A 147 12.26 -10.23 -13.98
CA LYS A 147 13.17 -11.17 -14.64
C LYS A 147 14.61 -10.89 -14.24
N ASP A 148 15.36 -11.92 -13.86
CA ASP A 148 16.75 -11.83 -13.43
C ASP A 148 16.98 -10.77 -12.31
N GLY A 149 16.00 -10.68 -11.39
CA GLY A 149 16.03 -9.71 -10.28
C GLY A 149 15.82 -8.25 -10.69
N LYS A 150 15.23 -8.00 -11.86
CA LYS A 150 14.93 -6.65 -12.38
C LYS A 150 13.46 -6.49 -12.68
N LEU A 151 12.94 -5.30 -12.40
CA LEU A 151 11.60 -4.91 -12.81
C LEU A 151 11.52 -4.82 -14.35
N MET A 152 10.43 -5.32 -14.90
CA MET A 152 10.20 -5.38 -16.34
C MET A 152 9.17 -4.36 -16.77
N THR A 153 9.34 -3.82 -17.96
CA THR A 153 8.30 -3.03 -18.63
C THR A 153 7.35 -3.96 -19.38
N LEU A 154 6.10 -3.53 -19.48
CA LEU A 154 5.05 -4.28 -20.18
C LEU A 154 4.64 -3.53 -21.44
N ASP A 155 4.74 -4.21 -22.59
CA ASP A 155 4.34 -3.65 -23.91
C ASP A 155 2.81 -3.56 -24.06
N THR A 156 2.08 -4.28 -23.22
CA THR A 156 0.63 -4.32 -23.26
C THR A 156 0.03 -4.13 -21.89
N THR A 157 -1.04 -3.36 -21.83
CA THR A 157 -1.82 -3.20 -20.60
C THR A 157 -2.58 -4.47 -20.29
N LEU A 158 -2.43 -4.97 -19.08
CA LEU A 158 -3.28 -6.04 -18.58
C LEU A 158 -4.62 -5.46 -18.17
N LEU A 159 -5.69 -5.91 -18.86
CA LEU A 159 -7.06 -5.50 -18.52
C LEU A 159 -7.60 -6.19 -17.26
N TYR A 160 -6.92 -7.22 -16.79
CA TYR A 160 -7.30 -8.01 -15.63
C TYR A 160 -6.11 -8.20 -14.71
N SER A 161 -6.38 -8.41 -13.41
CA SER A 161 -5.34 -8.83 -12.48
C SER A 161 -4.59 -10.06 -13.01
N PRO A 162 -3.25 -10.10 -12.92
CA PRO A 162 -2.46 -11.29 -13.31
C PRO A 162 -2.92 -12.57 -12.61
N ASN A 163 -3.48 -12.43 -11.41
CA ASN A 163 -3.99 -13.53 -10.59
C ASN A 163 -5.47 -13.86 -10.84
N PHE A 164 -6.12 -13.17 -11.80
CA PHE A 164 -7.50 -13.48 -12.14
C PHE A 164 -7.55 -14.81 -12.88
N PRO A 165 -8.30 -15.80 -12.40
CA PRO A 165 -8.40 -17.10 -13.07
C PRO A 165 -8.99 -16.91 -14.49
N LYS A 166 -8.31 -17.45 -15.49
CA LYS A 166 -8.75 -17.44 -16.89
C LYS A 166 -9.84 -18.48 -17.11
#